data_999dad986f27cdc6ca6551d2432ab717
#
_entry.id   999dad986f27cdc6ca6551d2432ab717
#
_cell.length_a   1.000
_cell.length_b   1.000
_cell.length_c   1.000
_cell.angle_alpha   90.00
_cell.angle_beta   90.00
_cell.angle_gamma   90.00
#
_symmetry.space_group_name_H-M   'P 1'
#
loop_
_entity.id
_entity.type
_entity.pdbx_description
1 polymer ?
#
loop_
_entity_poly.entity_id
_entity_poly.type
_entity_poly.pdbx_seq_one_letter_code
_entity_poly.pdbx_strand_id
1 'polypeptide(L)'
;MLRLTAVTLIALGALTGCAQTVNLEPAADAQNKECAEVMVRLPDSVGDLALRETNSQGTGAWGSPASVLLRCGVAIPDRASTLPCVLVDDVYWLRDDTDAPNYVFTTYGRDPATEVVVDRDKVSPGSALFELVKAVSVTTETAQCTEIEDSLGAPTPAQ
;
A
#
# COMPACT_ATOMS: atom_id res chain seq x y z
N MET A 1 -58.94 -30.64 -25.14
CA MET A 1 -57.54 -30.67 -25.48
C MET A 1 -56.85 -29.47 -24.73
N LEU A 2 -56.24 -29.71 -23.55
CA LEU A 2 -55.67 -28.70 -22.68
C LEU A 2 -54.17 -28.73 -22.89
N ARG A 3 -53.60 -27.67 -23.47
CA ARG A 3 -52.12 -27.51 -23.64
C ARG A 3 -51.54 -26.87 -22.40
N LEU A 4 -50.83 -27.66 -21.61
CA LEU A 4 -49.97 -27.16 -20.53
C LEU A 4 -48.70 -26.60 -21.17
N THR A 5 -48.51 -25.28 -21.08
CA THR A 5 -47.23 -24.62 -21.35
C THR A 5 -46.43 -24.55 -20.06
N ALA A 6 -45.37 -25.35 -19.97
CA ALA A 6 -44.41 -25.29 -18.87
C ALA A 6 -43.51 -24.05 -19.05
N VAL A 7 -43.61 -23.11 -18.12
CA VAL A 7 -42.69 -21.96 -18.03
C VAL A 7 -41.50 -22.39 -17.20
N THR A 8 -40.36 -22.60 -17.86
CA THR A 8 -39.08 -22.88 -17.18
C THR A 8 -38.47 -21.57 -16.70
N LEU A 9 -38.56 -21.32 -15.40
CA LEU A 9 -37.83 -20.20 -14.76
C LEU A 9 -36.34 -20.57 -14.66
N ILE A 10 -35.49 -19.92 -15.46
CA ILE A 10 -34.04 -20.00 -15.34
C ILE A 10 -33.63 -19.01 -14.24
N ALA A 11 -33.32 -19.51 -13.04
CA ALA A 11 -32.73 -18.74 -11.97
C ALA A 11 -31.27 -18.47 -12.31
N LEU A 12 -30.91 -17.24 -12.77
CA LEU A 12 -29.54 -16.77 -12.83
C LEU A 12 -29.05 -16.55 -11.40
N GLY A 13 -28.33 -17.54 -10.90
CA GLY A 13 -27.56 -17.39 -9.65
C GLY A 13 -26.43 -16.41 -9.86
N ALA A 14 -26.53 -15.20 -9.30
CA ALA A 14 -25.42 -14.27 -9.19
C ALA A 14 -24.36 -14.88 -8.25
N LEU A 15 -23.26 -15.44 -8.81
CA LEU A 15 -22.08 -15.76 -8.02
C LEU A 15 -21.47 -14.45 -7.56
N THR A 16 -21.85 -13.97 -6.38
CA THR A 16 -21.08 -12.94 -5.66
C THR A 16 -19.81 -13.60 -5.16
N GLY A 17 -18.73 -13.55 -5.95
CA GLY A 17 -17.42 -13.99 -5.52
C GLY A 17 -16.98 -13.09 -4.36
N CYS A 18 -16.99 -13.59 -3.13
CA CYS A 18 -16.35 -12.94 -2.01
C CYS A 18 -14.86 -12.81 -2.33
N ALA A 19 -14.38 -11.59 -2.54
CA ALA A 19 -12.94 -11.34 -2.64
C ALA A 19 -12.29 -11.80 -1.33
N GLN A 20 -11.32 -12.72 -1.44
CA GLN A 20 -10.65 -13.28 -0.26
C GLN A 20 -9.92 -12.16 0.50
N THR A 21 -10.15 -12.04 1.80
CA THR A 21 -9.46 -11.10 2.69
C THR A 21 -7.97 -11.37 2.70
N VAL A 22 -7.14 -10.32 2.64
CA VAL A 22 -5.68 -10.43 2.73
C VAL A 22 -5.29 -10.52 4.21
N ASN A 23 -4.59 -11.60 4.57
CA ASN A 23 -4.12 -11.80 5.94
C ASN A 23 -2.80 -11.06 6.15
N LEU A 24 -2.80 -10.08 7.05
CA LEU A 24 -1.64 -9.30 7.46
C LEU A 24 -1.51 -9.29 8.98
N GLU A 25 -0.28 -9.17 9.47
CA GLU A 25 -0.02 -8.97 10.90
C GLU A 25 0.00 -7.45 11.18
N PRO A 26 -0.66 -6.99 12.27
CA PRO A 26 -0.63 -5.58 12.65
C PRO A 26 0.78 -5.18 13.07
N ALA A 27 1.17 -3.94 12.80
CA ALA A 27 2.39 -3.38 13.38
C ALA A 27 2.22 -3.15 14.89
N ALA A 28 3.34 -2.99 15.60
CA ALA A 28 3.32 -2.86 17.06
C ALA A 28 2.50 -1.65 17.55
N ASP A 29 2.53 -0.54 16.78
CA ASP A 29 1.78 0.69 17.08
C ASP A 29 0.61 0.92 16.09
N ALA A 30 0.03 -0.14 15.54
CA ALA A 30 -1.09 -0.06 14.60
C ALA A 30 -2.34 0.63 15.17
N GLN A 31 -2.44 0.75 16.50
CA GLN A 31 -3.54 1.42 17.19
C GLN A 31 -3.33 2.93 17.35
N ASN A 32 -2.20 3.47 16.90
CA ASN A 32 -1.95 4.91 16.91
C ASN A 32 -3.07 5.65 16.17
N LYS A 33 -3.54 6.74 16.77
CA LYS A 33 -4.62 7.56 16.17
C LYS A 33 -4.26 8.08 14.77
N GLU A 34 -2.99 8.39 14.54
CA GLU A 34 -2.52 8.87 13.23
C GLU A 34 -2.54 7.74 12.19
N CYS A 35 -2.37 6.47 12.60
CA CYS A 35 -2.61 5.34 11.69
C CYS A 35 -4.07 5.26 11.24
N ALA A 36 -5.05 5.57 12.11
CA ALA A 36 -6.44 5.65 11.69
C ALA A 36 -6.65 6.77 10.64
N GLU A 37 -5.95 7.90 10.78
CA GLU A 37 -5.97 8.99 9.81
C GLU A 37 -5.34 8.58 8.46
N VAL A 38 -4.29 7.75 8.48
CA VAL A 38 -3.71 7.14 7.27
C VAL A 38 -4.75 6.25 6.59
N MET A 39 -5.39 5.34 7.35
CA MET A 39 -6.33 4.34 6.80
C MET A 39 -7.52 4.99 6.08
N VAL A 40 -8.09 6.07 6.59
CA VAL A 40 -9.24 6.74 5.97
C VAL A 40 -8.88 7.52 4.69
N ARG A 41 -7.59 7.65 4.39
CA ARG A 41 -7.07 8.35 3.21
C ARG A 41 -6.42 7.42 2.19
N LEU A 42 -6.46 6.11 2.44
CA LEU A 42 -5.94 5.14 1.47
C LEU A 42 -6.72 5.27 0.16
N PRO A 43 -6.04 5.23 -0.99
CA PRO A 43 -6.70 5.27 -2.29
C PRO A 43 -7.44 3.96 -2.60
N ASP A 44 -8.53 4.05 -3.34
CA ASP A 44 -9.29 2.88 -3.81
C ASP A 44 -8.48 1.99 -4.76
N SER A 45 -7.42 2.53 -5.35
CA SER A 45 -6.48 1.79 -6.20
C SER A 45 -5.06 2.35 -6.08
N VAL A 46 -4.07 1.51 -6.37
CA VAL A 46 -2.66 1.88 -6.60
C VAL A 46 -2.27 1.36 -7.99
N GLY A 47 -2.05 2.26 -8.93
CA GLY A 47 -2.06 1.93 -10.35
C GLY A 47 -3.37 1.27 -10.74
N ASP A 48 -3.30 0.12 -11.42
CA ASP A 48 -4.47 -0.69 -11.79
C ASP A 48 -4.89 -1.70 -10.71
N LEU A 49 -4.24 -1.67 -9.53
CA LEU A 49 -4.48 -2.60 -8.43
C LEU A 49 -5.56 -2.05 -7.50
N ALA A 50 -6.72 -2.71 -7.43
CA ALA A 50 -7.81 -2.32 -6.54
C ALA A 50 -7.48 -2.60 -5.07
N LEU A 51 -7.97 -1.72 -4.17
CA LEU A 51 -7.91 -1.91 -2.72
C LEU A 51 -8.64 -3.19 -2.30
N ARG A 52 -8.08 -3.90 -1.33
CA ARG A 52 -8.57 -5.17 -0.79
C ARG A 52 -8.89 -5.06 0.69
N GLU A 53 -9.87 -5.84 1.13
CA GLU A 53 -10.10 -6.04 2.56
C GLU A 53 -8.91 -6.75 3.21
N THR A 54 -8.50 -6.28 4.39
CA THR A 54 -7.48 -6.90 5.24
C THR A 54 -8.09 -7.35 6.58
N ASN A 55 -7.47 -8.33 7.24
CA ASN A 55 -7.93 -8.84 8.53
C ASN A 55 -7.32 -8.11 9.73
N SER A 56 -6.51 -7.06 9.49
CA SER A 56 -5.64 -6.49 10.51
C SER A 56 -5.71 -4.96 10.54
N GLN A 57 -5.65 -4.40 11.73
CA GLN A 57 -5.70 -2.96 11.95
C GLN A 57 -4.43 -2.26 11.43
N GLY A 58 -4.57 -1.05 10.92
CA GLY A 58 -3.46 -0.26 10.41
C GLY A 58 -2.84 -0.83 9.14
N THR A 59 -3.59 -1.65 8.37
CA THR A 59 -3.08 -2.32 7.17
C THR A 59 -3.91 -2.01 5.93
N GLY A 60 -3.25 -1.97 4.79
CA GLY A 60 -3.86 -1.85 3.46
C GLY A 60 -3.23 -2.86 2.49
N ALA A 61 -3.99 -3.27 1.48
CA ALA A 61 -3.49 -4.18 0.45
C ALA A 61 -4.15 -3.86 -0.89
N TRP A 62 -3.40 -3.99 -1.99
CA TRP A 62 -3.90 -3.77 -3.35
C TRP A 62 -3.48 -4.89 -4.27
N GLY A 63 -4.41 -5.27 -5.16
CA GLY A 63 -4.21 -6.30 -6.18
C GLY A 63 -4.73 -7.69 -5.79
N SER A 64 -4.86 -8.56 -6.79
CA SER A 64 -5.29 -9.97 -6.62
C SER A 64 -4.49 -10.88 -7.55
N PRO A 65 -3.44 -11.54 -7.03
CA PRO A 65 -2.93 -11.51 -5.65
C PRO A 65 -2.46 -10.11 -5.22
N ALA A 66 -2.40 -9.89 -3.90
CA ALA A 66 -1.95 -8.61 -3.35
C ALA A 66 -0.47 -8.36 -3.72
N SER A 67 -0.19 -7.22 -4.34
CA SER A 67 1.13 -6.85 -4.87
C SER A 67 1.65 -5.55 -4.28
N VAL A 68 0.79 -4.81 -3.56
CA VAL A 68 1.17 -3.71 -2.69
C VAL A 68 0.55 -3.94 -1.33
N LEU A 69 1.36 -3.87 -0.28
CA LEU A 69 0.93 -4.03 1.12
C LEU A 69 1.39 -2.82 1.91
N LEU A 70 0.56 -2.35 2.84
CA LEU A 70 0.87 -1.23 3.73
C LEU A 70 0.64 -1.62 5.18
N ARG A 71 1.55 -1.21 6.06
CA ARG A 71 1.42 -1.33 7.52
C ARG A 71 1.81 -0.02 8.18
N CYS A 72 0.89 0.60 8.90
CA CYS A 72 1.15 1.78 9.71
C CYS A 72 1.45 1.38 11.16
N GLY A 73 2.34 2.11 11.81
CA GLY A 73 2.77 1.86 13.19
C GLY A 73 3.92 0.87 13.30
N VAL A 74 4.73 0.71 12.26
CA VAL A 74 5.97 -0.06 12.31
C VAL A 74 7.02 0.68 13.16
N ALA A 75 8.08 -0.03 13.55
CA ALA A 75 9.19 0.59 14.29
C ALA A 75 9.77 1.76 13.49
N ILE A 76 9.96 2.89 14.15
CA ILE A 76 10.59 4.07 13.54
C ILE A 76 12.03 3.72 13.18
N PRO A 77 12.45 3.92 11.92
CA PRO A 77 13.81 3.62 11.49
C PRO A 77 14.85 4.39 12.30
N ASP A 78 15.98 3.73 12.57
CA ASP A 78 17.12 4.38 13.19
C ASP A 78 17.65 5.51 12.27
N ARG A 79 18.03 6.63 12.88
CA ARG A 79 18.65 7.76 12.18
C ARG A 79 20.02 7.41 11.56
N ALA A 80 20.67 6.38 12.08
CA ALA A 80 21.92 5.84 11.56
C ALA A 80 21.71 4.74 10.48
N SER A 81 20.48 4.57 9.96
CA SER A 81 20.21 3.62 8.89
C SER A 81 21.13 3.87 7.69
N THR A 82 21.66 2.80 7.13
CA THR A 82 22.48 2.82 5.90
C THR A 82 21.66 2.50 4.65
N LEU A 83 20.35 2.27 4.80
CA LEU A 83 19.47 2.05 3.66
C LEU A 83 19.38 3.33 2.83
N PRO A 84 19.33 3.19 1.49
CA PRO A 84 19.10 4.31 0.60
C PRO A 84 17.84 5.08 0.97
N CYS A 85 17.94 6.40 1.05
CA CYS A 85 16.79 7.27 1.25
C CYS A 85 16.34 7.84 -0.08
N VAL A 86 15.07 7.69 -0.38
CA VAL A 86 14.43 8.25 -1.59
C VAL A 86 13.34 9.24 -1.18
N LEU A 87 13.18 10.31 -1.93
CA LEU A 87 12.13 11.30 -1.74
C LEU A 87 11.04 11.09 -2.80
N VAL A 88 9.82 10.91 -2.36
CA VAL A 88 8.65 10.88 -3.25
C VAL A 88 7.68 11.95 -2.77
N ASP A 89 7.52 12.99 -3.61
CA ASP A 89 6.83 14.21 -3.24
C ASP A 89 7.44 14.78 -1.93
N ASP A 90 6.70 14.91 -0.85
CA ASP A 90 7.19 15.46 0.43
C ASP A 90 7.44 14.36 1.48
N VAL A 91 7.56 13.09 1.09
CA VAL A 91 7.79 11.97 2.02
C VAL A 91 9.11 11.30 1.74
N TYR A 92 9.94 11.18 2.78
CA TYR A 92 11.20 10.44 2.74
C TYR A 92 10.93 8.96 3.05
N TRP A 93 11.56 8.07 2.27
CA TRP A 93 11.44 6.64 2.40
C TRP A 93 12.81 5.98 2.43
N LEU A 94 13.04 5.08 3.36
CA LEU A 94 14.16 4.16 3.30
C LEU A 94 13.75 2.96 2.43
N ARG A 95 14.60 2.63 1.44
CA ARG A 95 14.39 1.51 0.53
C ARG A 95 15.20 0.32 0.97
N ASP A 96 14.56 -0.83 1.11
CA ASP A 96 15.21 -2.14 1.22
C ASP A 96 14.76 -3.02 0.04
N ASP A 97 15.71 -3.41 -0.80
CA ASP A 97 15.50 -4.24 -2.00
C ASP A 97 16.16 -5.62 -1.88
N THR A 98 16.49 -6.04 -0.67
CA THR A 98 17.15 -7.33 -0.41
C THR A 98 16.28 -8.55 -0.73
N ASP A 99 14.94 -8.37 -0.75
CA ASP A 99 13.95 -9.42 -1.08
C ASP A 99 13.31 -9.20 -2.46
N ALA A 100 14.10 -8.75 -3.44
CA ALA A 100 13.57 -8.55 -4.80
C ALA A 100 12.86 -9.80 -5.33
N PRO A 101 11.70 -9.67 -6.02
CA PRO A 101 11.11 -8.45 -6.57
C PRO A 101 10.30 -7.61 -5.56
N ASN A 102 10.17 -8.04 -4.30
CA ASN A 102 9.46 -7.30 -3.26
C ASN A 102 10.39 -6.23 -2.66
N TYR A 103 10.10 -4.98 -2.91
CA TYR A 103 10.82 -3.85 -2.33
C TYR A 103 10.06 -3.36 -1.10
N VAL A 104 10.78 -3.18 0.00
CA VAL A 104 10.22 -2.63 1.24
C VAL A 104 10.61 -1.17 1.36
N PHE A 105 9.63 -0.32 1.59
CA PHE A 105 9.81 1.11 1.83
C PHE A 105 9.26 1.47 3.20
N THR A 106 10.06 2.11 4.03
CA THR A 106 9.62 2.60 5.33
C THR A 106 9.76 4.11 5.39
N THR A 107 8.73 4.82 5.79
CA THR A 107 8.79 6.28 5.94
C THR A 107 9.92 6.65 6.92
N TYR A 108 10.78 7.58 6.50
CA TYR A 108 11.83 8.12 7.37
C TYR A 108 11.38 9.44 7.96
N GLY A 109 11.67 9.62 9.25
CA GLY A 109 11.32 10.85 9.96
C GLY A 109 9.83 11.08 10.13
N ARG A 110 9.02 10.01 10.16
CA ARG A 110 7.58 10.07 10.45
C ARG A 110 7.24 9.25 11.68
N ASP A 111 6.32 9.75 12.51
CA ASP A 111 5.83 9.08 13.71
C ASP A 111 4.29 9.20 13.75
N PRO A 112 3.57 8.07 13.67
CA PRO A 112 4.03 6.69 13.45
C PRO A 112 4.66 6.48 12.07
N ALA A 113 5.62 5.55 11.98
CA ALA A 113 6.20 5.16 10.71
C ALA A 113 5.26 4.20 9.95
N THR A 114 5.31 4.28 8.62
CA THR A 114 4.54 3.42 7.72
C THR A 114 5.48 2.63 6.83
N GLU A 115 5.23 1.33 6.70
CA GLU A 115 5.92 0.44 5.77
C GLU A 115 5.03 0.13 4.58
N VAL A 116 5.62 0.11 3.40
CA VAL A 116 4.97 -0.31 2.14
C VAL A 116 5.84 -1.35 1.46
N VAL A 117 5.27 -2.52 1.18
CA VAL A 117 5.92 -3.56 0.37
C VAL A 117 5.33 -3.50 -1.03
N VAL A 118 6.20 -3.46 -2.05
CA VAL A 118 5.80 -3.34 -3.45
C VAL A 118 6.45 -4.45 -4.27
N ASP A 119 5.64 -5.28 -4.91
CA ASP A 119 6.08 -6.19 -5.97
C ASP A 119 6.36 -5.37 -7.25
N ARG A 120 7.65 -5.09 -7.52
CA ARG A 120 8.08 -4.25 -8.65
C ARG A 120 7.76 -4.84 -10.02
N ASP A 121 7.51 -6.15 -10.10
CA ASP A 121 7.14 -6.80 -11.36
C ASP A 121 5.66 -6.56 -11.70
N LYS A 122 4.87 -6.03 -10.76
CA LYS A 122 3.43 -5.74 -10.91
C LYS A 122 3.15 -4.25 -11.01
N VAL A 123 3.87 -3.42 -10.26
CA VAL A 123 3.67 -1.97 -10.26
C VAL A 123 5.00 -1.26 -10.01
N SER A 124 5.18 -0.10 -10.63
CA SER A 124 6.35 0.74 -10.36
C SER A 124 6.36 1.21 -8.90
N PRO A 125 7.44 0.97 -8.13
CA PRO A 125 7.53 1.43 -6.74
C PRO A 125 7.31 2.94 -6.61
N GLY A 126 7.93 3.75 -7.48
CA GLY A 126 7.76 5.20 -7.44
C GLY A 126 6.32 5.64 -7.64
N SER A 127 5.58 5.00 -8.57
CA SER A 127 4.16 5.29 -8.80
C SER A 127 3.32 4.85 -7.59
N ALA A 128 3.58 3.66 -7.05
CA ALA A 128 2.85 3.17 -5.88
C ALA A 128 3.03 4.09 -4.67
N LEU A 129 4.26 4.49 -4.38
CA LEU A 129 4.53 5.41 -3.27
C LEU A 129 3.89 6.77 -3.50
N PHE A 130 3.96 7.33 -4.72
CA PHE A 130 3.35 8.61 -5.05
C PHE A 130 1.85 8.64 -4.76
N GLU A 131 1.12 7.58 -5.11
CA GLU A 131 -0.31 7.50 -4.83
C GLU A 131 -0.62 7.35 -3.34
N LEU A 132 0.33 6.83 -2.54
CA LEU A 132 0.20 6.68 -1.08
C LEU A 132 0.66 7.91 -0.28
N VAL A 133 1.43 8.82 -0.88
CA VAL A 133 1.96 10.02 -0.19
C VAL A 133 0.87 10.77 0.56
N LYS A 134 -0.28 11.03 -0.09
CA LYS A 134 -1.39 11.80 0.52
C LYS A 134 -1.93 11.14 1.80
N ALA A 135 -1.90 9.81 1.86
CA ALA A 135 -2.35 9.09 3.05
C ALA A 135 -1.30 9.14 4.17
N VAL A 136 -0.03 8.90 3.84
CA VAL A 136 1.03 8.80 4.86
C VAL A 136 1.56 10.16 5.34
N SER A 137 1.42 11.21 4.54
CA SER A 137 1.88 12.57 4.89
C SER A 137 1.14 13.20 6.07
N VAL A 138 0.02 12.62 6.51
CA VAL A 138 -0.73 13.11 7.68
C VAL A 138 -0.04 12.78 9.01
N THR A 139 0.89 11.82 9.02
CA THR A 139 1.68 11.51 10.22
C THR A 139 2.70 12.60 10.53
N THR A 140 3.03 12.75 11.81
CA THR A 140 3.92 13.81 12.27
C THR A 140 5.34 13.67 11.70
N GLU A 141 5.86 14.70 11.02
CA GLU A 141 7.24 14.74 10.57
C GLU A 141 8.19 15.09 11.73
N THR A 142 9.23 14.28 11.90
CA THR A 142 10.21 14.40 13.00
C THR A 142 11.66 14.53 12.52
N ALA A 143 11.94 14.16 11.26
CA ALA A 143 13.27 14.25 10.64
C ALA A 143 13.17 14.17 9.11
N GLN A 144 14.28 14.54 8.45
CA GLN A 144 14.47 14.46 7.00
C GLN A 144 15.78 13.74 6.69
N CYS A 145 15.89 13.09 5.54
CA CYS A 145 17.16 12.55 5.08
C CYS A 145 18.14 13.66 4.72
N THR A 146 19.41 13.43 4.99
CA THR A 146 20.50 14.34 4.62
C THR A 146 21.06 14.05 3.23
N GLU A 147 20.92 12.80 2.77
CA GLU A 147 21.32 12.34 1.43
C GLU A 147 20.12 11.64 0.79
N ILE A 148 19.86 11.91 -0.48
CA ILE A 148 18.72 11.38 -1.23
C ILE A 148 19.27 10.68 -2.47
N GLU A 149 18.81 9.43 -2.71
CA GLU A 149 19.09 8.72 -3.95
C GLU A 149 17.95 8.90 -4.98
N ASP A 150 18.30 9.31 -6.20
CA ASP A 150 17.36 9.56 -7.31
C ASP A 150 16.95 8.28 -8.06
N SER A 151 16.83 7.13 -7.41
CA SER A 151 16.81 5.84 -8.12
C SER A 151 15.50 5.06 -8.04
N LEU A 152 14.34 5.71 -8.03
CA LEU A 152 13.05 5.00 -8.17
C LEU A 152 12.58 4.81 -9.61
N GLY A 153 13.41 5.16 -10.61
CA GLY A 153 13.05 5.02 -12.02
C GLY A 153 11.92 5.95 -12.47
N ALA A 154 11.75 7.09 -11.79
CA ALA A 154 10.90 8.14 -12.29
C ALA A 154 11.47 8.64 -13.65
N PRO A 155 10.64 8.86 -14.70
CA PRO A 155 11.14 9.45 -15.93
C PRO A 155 11.71 10.83 -15.62
N THR A 156 13.01 11.01 -15.88
CA THR A 156 13.66 12.32 -15.80
C THR A 156 12.83 13.29 -16.67
N PRO A 157 12.34 14.41 -16.14
CA PRO A 157 11.70 15.40 -16.98
C PRO A 157 12.70 15.86 -18.04
N ALA A 158 12.31 15.77 -19.31
CA ALA A 158 13.12 16.25 -20.43
C ALA A 158 13.39 17.74 -20.23
N GLN A 159 14.69 18.10 -20.18
CA GLN A 159 15.17 19.49 -20.17
C GLN A 159 14.98 20.11 -21.53
#